data_0bfa59cdb4001b9d9dff02c1e7f85ab1
#
_entry.id   0bfa59cdb4001b9d9dff02c1e7f85ab1
#
_cell.length_a   1.000
_cell.length_b   1.000
_cell.length_c   1.000
_cell.angle_alpha   90.00
_cell.angle_beta   90.00
_cell.angle_gamma   90.00
#
_symmetry.space_group_name_H-M   'P 1'
#
loop_
_entity.id
_entity.type
_entity.pdbx_description
1 polymer ?
#
loop_
_entity_poly.entity_id
_entity_poly.type
_entity_poly.pdbx_seq_one_letter_code
_entity_poly.pdbx_strand_id
1 'polypeptide(L)'
;MEISEEMIRQTIREVLAGVDQEKSGSSQVESASVEDGDLFEEIGPAERGIRNDEVVIAVGPAFGKYQKDTIVHVPHRDVIREMTAGVEEEGLAIRFIRVTGTSDVAFIAHEAAKYSGSGIGIGIQSKGTTVIHQKDLVPLSNLELFPQAPLLTHETYRAIGKNAAKYAKGESPNPVPTMNDQMARPKYQATSALLHIKETQYVKKHTKPTSLKLK
;
A
#
# COMPACT_ATOMS: atom_id res chain seq x y z
N MET A 1 -30.87 15.69 30.94
CA MET A 1 -29.47 15.95 31.39
C MET A 1 -28.78 16.62 30.22
N GLU A 2 -28.59 17.94 30.27
CA GLU A 2 -27.91 18.68 29.20
C GLU A 2 -26.39 18.45 29.35
N ILE A 3 -25.78 17.96 28.30
CA ILE A 3 -24.33 17.80 28.23
C ILE A 3 -23.74 19.18 27.98
N SER A 4 -23.03 19.75 28.96
CA SER A 4 -22.40 21.06 28.79
C SER A 4 -21.15 21.00 27.92
N GLU A 5 -20.87 22.10 27.22
CA GLU A 5 -19.66 22.21 26.37
C GLU A 5 -18.36 21.97 27.16
N GLU A 6 -18.35 22.34 28.45
CA GLU A 6 -17.24 22.10 29.36
C GLU A 6 -16.99 20.62 29.63
N MET A 7 -18.05 19.83 29.80
CA MET A 7 -17.93 18.37 29.97
C MET A 7 -17.33 17.70 28.71
N ILE A 8 -17.75 18.14 27.53
CA ILE A 8 -17.20 17.63 26.28
C ILE A 8 -15.71 17.96 26.16
N ARG A 9 -15.32 19.18 26.45
CA ARG A 9 -13.92 19.63 26.44
C ARG A 9 -13.05 18.89 27.46
N GLN A 10 -13.61 18.61 28.64
CA GLN A 10 -12.89 17.85 29.67
C GLN A 10 -12.68 16.39 29.27
N THR A 11 -13.71 15.73 28.75
CA THR A 11 -13.62 14.35 28.24
C THR A 11 -12.60 14.23 27.09
N ILE A 12 -12.59 15.20 26.18
CA ILE A 12 -11.59 15.23 25.09
C ILE A 12 -10.17 15.36 25.64
N ARG A 13 -9.92 16.21 26.64
CA ARG A 13 -8.61 16.35 27.28
C ARG A 13 -8.17 15.08 28.00
N GLU A 14 -9.08 14.40 28.70
CA GLU A 14 -8.80 13.15 29.40
C GLU A 14 -8.45 12.01 28.41
N VAL A 15 -9.18 11.91 27.29
CA VAL A 15 -8.88 10.94 26.23
C VAL A 15 -7.54 11.24 25.57
N LEU A 16 -7.23 12.50 25.30
CA LEU A 16 -5.93 12.88 24.71
C LEU A 16 -4.76 12.64 25.68
N ALA A 17 -4.95 12.92 26.97
CA ALA A 17 -3.93 12.64 27.99
C ALA A 17 -3.70 11.13 28.20
N GLY A 18 -4.73 10.29 28.05
CA GLY A 18 -4.61 8.83 28.08
C GLY A 18 -3.82 8.28 26.91
N VAL A 19 -3.99 8.86 25.72
CA VAL A 19 -3.22 8.46 24.52
C VAL A 19 -1.72 8.79 24.65
N ASP A 20 -1.37 9.87 25.34
CA ASP A 20 0.04 10.22 25.56
C ASP A 20 0.71 9.35 26.64
N GLN A 21 -0.04 8.78 27.58
CA GLN A 21 0.50 7.85 28.60
C GLN A 21 0.72 6.43 28.06
N GLU A 22 -0.05 5.96 27.11
CA GLU A 22 0.20 4.64 26.47
C GLU A 22 1.48 4.63 25.62
N LYS A 23 1.99 5.80 25.21
CA LYS A 23 3.26 5.92 24.49
C LYS A 23 4.50 5.75 25.37
N SER A 24 4.38 5.79 26.69
CA SER A 24 5.54 5.70 27.59
C SER A 24 5.80 4.31 28.19
N GLY A 25 5.05 3.28 27.81
CA GLY A 25 5.09 1.94 28.42
C GLY A 25 5.51 0.78 27.52
N SER A 26 5.96 0.98 26.29
CA SER A 26 6.46 -0.11 25.46
C SER A 26 7.99 -0.06 25.29
N SER A 27 8.63 -1.13 25.74
CA SER A 27 10.04 -1.49 25.63
C SER A 27 10.75 -0.91 24.41
N GLN A 28 11.92 -0.33 24.65
CA GLN A 28 12.93 0.06 23.67
C GLN A 28 13.27 -1.13 22.77
N VAL A 29 12.64 -1.17 21.60
CA VAL A 29 13.25 -1.76 20.43
C VAL A 29 14.03 -0.63 19.79
N GLU A 30 15.34 -0.76 19.68
CA GLU A 30 16.21 0.17 18.98
C GLU A 30 15.63 0.43 17.58
N SER A 31 14.95 1.55 17.42
CA SER A 31 14.57 2.05 16.12
C SER A 31 15.86 2.57 15.47
N ALA A 32 16.41 1.77 14.55
CA ALA A 32 17.35 2.30 13.59
C ALA A 32 16.75 3.60 13.02
N SER A 33 17.51 4.69 13.09
CA SER A 33 17.15 6.00 12.59
C SER A 33 16.70 5.87 11.13
N VAL A 34 15.38 5.91 10.90
CA VAL A 34 14.81 5.95 9.55
C VAL A 34 15.20 7.31 8.99
N GLU A 35 16.04 7.32 7.95
CA GLU A 35 16.35 8.52 7.19
C GLU A 35 15.02 9.17 6.75
N ASP A 36 14.82 10.43 7.10
CA ASP A 36 13.59 11.23 6.89
C ASP A 36 13.36 11.62 5.41
N GLY A 37 13.89 10.85 4.48
CA GLY A 37 13.79 11.05 3.04
C GLY A 37 12.59 10.34 2.39
N ASP A 38 12.27 10.74 1.17
CA ASP A 38 11.33 10.02 0.31
C ASP A 38 11.88 8.63 -0.01
N LEU A 39 11.01 7.60 0.06
CA LEU A 39 11.37 6.22 -0.25
C LEU A 39 11.83 6.04 -1.70
N PHE A 40 11.27 6.87 -2.59
CA PHE A 40 11.53 6.81 -4.02
C PHE A 40 12.04 8.15 -4.56
N GLU A 41 12.89 8.08 -5.58
CA GLU A 41 13.22 9.16 -6.47
C GLU A 41 12.28 9.13 -7.68
N GLU A 42 11.65 10.27 -8.02
CA GLU A 42 10.83 10.40 -9.23
C GLU A 42 11.74 10.69 -10.42
N ILE A 43 11.80 9.75 -11.41
CA ILE A 43 12.72 9.85 -12.55
C ILE A 43 12.10 10.65 -13.70
N GLY A 44 10.77 10.56 -13.88
CA GLY A 44 10.05 11.18 -14.99
C GLY A 44 8.75 10.43 -15.33
N PRO A 45 8.09 10.76 -16.46
CA PRO A 45 6.91 10.05 -16.90
C PRO A 45 7.18 8.56 -17.07
N ALA A 46 6.24 7.73 -16.60
CA ALA A 46 6.37 6.28 -16.79
C ALA A 46 6.15 5.90 -18.26
N GLU A 47 6.96 4.97 -18.73
CA GLU A 47 6.82 4.36 -20.04
C GLU A 47 6.26 2.94 -19.92
N ARG A 48 5.55 2.47 -20.96
CA ARG A 48 5.08 1.09 -21.01
C ARG A 48 6.23 0.14 -21.17
N GLY A 49 6.26 -0.91 -20.34
CA GLY A 49 7.24 -1.97 -20.45
C GLY A 49 7.03 -2.84 -21.68
N ILE A 50 8.12 -3.40 -22.17
CA ILE A 50 8.14 -4.33 -23.31
C ILE A 50 8.59 -5.73 -22.90
N ARG A 51 9.06 -5.91 -21.67
CA ARG A 51 9.59 -7.17 -21.15
C ARG A 51 8.46 -8.04 -20.61
N ASN A 52 8.40 -9.30 -21.06
CA ASN A 52 7.41 -10.26 -20.56
C ASN A 52 7.76 -10.80 -19.16
N ASP A 53 9.01 -10.63 -18.73
CA ASP A 53 9.58 -11.10 -17.47
C ASP A 53 9.63 -9.98 -16.42
N GLU A 54 8.65 -9.09 -16.40
CA GLU A 54 8.57 -8.01 -15.40
C GLU A 54 7.21 -7.94 -14.72
N VAL A 55 7.21 -7.44 -13.49
CA VAL A 55 6.02 -7.00 -12.74
C VAL A 55 6.17 -5.52 -12.44
N VAL A 56 5.13 -4.73 -12.64
CA VAL A 56 5.09 -3.33 -12.22
C VAL A 56 4.38 -3.20 -10.88
N ILE A 57 5.03 -2.56 -9.92
CA ILE A 57 4.43 -2.20 -8.63
C ILE A 57 4.08 -0.71 -8.69
N ALA A 58 2.78 -0.40 -8.65
CA ALA A 58 2.27 0.96 -8.59
C ALA A 58 1.92 1.33 -7.16
N VAL A 59 2.47 2.44 -6.71
CA VAL A 59 2.15 3.01 -5.41
C VAL A 59 1.17 4.18 -5.54
N GLY A 60 0.32 4.34 -4.52
CA GLY A 60 -0.62 5.46 -4.44
C GLY A 60 0.06 6.81 -4.28
N PRO A 61 -0.73 7.91 -4.35
CA PRO A 61 -0.20 9.29 -4.39
C PRO A 61 0.66 9.67 -3.19
N ALA A 62 0.32 9.17 -1.99
CA ALA A 62 1.00 9.55 -0.75
C ALA A 62 2.05 8.53 -0.29
N PHE A 63 2.07 7.33 -0.88
CA PHE A 63 2.88 6.20 -0.44
C PHE A 63 4.39 6.52 -0.46
N GLY A 64 5.07 6.31 0.68
CA GLY A 64 6.52 6.49 0.82
C GLY A 64 7.02 7.93 0.69
N LYS A 65 6.10 8.90 0.56
CA LYS A 65 6.41 10.35 0.45
C LYS A 65 5.74 11.14 1.57
N TYR A 66 4.41 11.15 1.60
CA TYR A 66 3.60 11.87 2.59
C TYR A 66 3.10 10.97 3.72
N GLN A 67 2.99 9.70 3.44
CA GLN A 67 2.74 8.63 4.41
C GLN A 67 3.88 7.64 4.30
N LYS A 68 4.44 7.21 5.45
CA LYS A 68 5.65 6.38 5.51
C LYS A 68 5.34 4.94 5.94
N ASP A 69 4.17 4.75 6.58
CA ASP A 69 3.78 3.48 7.18
C ASP A 69 2.37 3.07 6.78
N THR A 70 2.08 1.78 6.86
CA THR A 70 0.74 1.22 6.71
C THR A 70 -0.13 1.56 7.92
N ILE A 71 -1.42 1.16 7.87
CA ILE A 71 -2.39 1.37 8.96
C ILE A 71 -1.98 0.74 10.29
N VAL A 72 -1.11 -0.27 10.28
CA VAL A 72 -0.56 -0.96 11.46
C VAL A 72 0.93 -0.64 11.67
N HIS A 73 1.38 0.48 11.14
CA HIS A 73 2.74 1.00 11.32
C HIS A 73 3.86 0.10 10.76
N VAL A 74 3.56 -0.72 9.74
CA VAL A 74 4.61 -1.39 8.96
C VAL A 74 5.23 -0.37 8.01
N PRO A 75 6.56 -0.12 8.06
CA PRO A 75 7.22 0.83 7.19
C PRO A 75 7.02 0.49 5.70
N HIS A 76 6.72 1.48 4.88
CA HIS A 76 6.54 1.28 3.45
C HIS A 76 7.79 0.69 2.78
N ARG A 77 8.98 0.98 3.30
CA ARG A 77 10.24 0.37 2.84
C ARG A 77 10.22 -1.15 2.99
N ASP A 78 9.72 -1.65 4.13
CA ASP A 78 9.65 -3.08 4.40
C ASP A 78 8.60 -3.75 3.50
N VAL A 79 7.45 -3.12 3.32
CA VAL A 79 6.41 -3.60 2.39
C VAL A 79 6.97 -3.76 0.97
N ILE A 80 7.65 -2.74 0.46
CA ILE A 80 8.26 -2.77 -0.87
C ILE A 80 9.37 -3.83 -0.94
N ARG A 81 10.22 -3.94 0.08
CA ARG A 81 11.27 -4.96 0.15
C ARG A 81 10.70 -6.37 0.04
N GLU A 82 9.64 -6.67 0.80
CA GLU A 82 9.04 -8.01 0.79
C GLU A 82 8.37 -8.32 -0.55
N MET A 83 7.60 -7.39 -1.12
CA MET A 83 7.00 -7.60 -2.44
C MET A 83 8.07 -7.78 -3.53
N THR A 84 9.11 -6.96 -3.49
CA THR A 84 10.26 -7.07 -4.40
C THR A 84 10.92 -8.43 -4.30
N ALA A 85 11.27 -8.85 -3.09
CA ALA A 85 11.88 -10.15 -2.84
C ALA A 85 10.99 -11.31 -3.35
N GLY A 86 9.66 -11.20 -3.15
CA GLY A 86 8.72 -12.21 -3.67
C GLY A 86 8.75 -12.33 -5.20
N VAL A 87 8.83 -11.21 -5.92
CA VAL A 87 8.92 -11.21 -7.38
C VAL A 87 10.28 -11.74 -7.85
N GLU A 88 11.38 -11.31 -7.21
CA GLU A 88 12.76 -11.74 -7.54
C GLU A 88 13.00 -13.23 -7.29
N GLU A 89 12.41 -13.80 -6.25
CA GLU A 89 12.46 -15.24 -5.96
C GLU A 89 11.84 -16.09 -7.08
N GLU A 90 10.93 -15.53 -7.84
CA GLU A 90 10.33 -16.15 -9.02
C GLU A 90 11.09 -15.83 -10.32
N GLY A 91 12.20 -15.09 -10.23
CA GLY A 91 13.11 -14.78 -11.32
C GLY A 91 12.65 -13.65 -12.26
N LEU A 92 11.72 -12.80 -11.84
CA LEU A 92 11.22 -11.68 -12.63
C LEU A 92 11.82 -10.34 -12.20
N ALA A 93 11.87 -9.41 -13.15
CA ALA A 93 12.27 -8.02 -12.91
C ALA A 93 11.10 -7.18 -12.35
N ILE A 94 11.46 -6.07 -11.70
CA ILE A 94 10.49 -5.17 -11.09
C ILE A 94 10.71 -3.75 -11.60
N ARG A 95 9.61 -3.05 -11.81
CA ARG A 95 9.62 -1.59 -11.98
C ARG A 95 8.60 -0.95 -11.05
N PHE A 96 8.92 0.25 -10.60
CA PHE A 96 8.03 1.02 -9.75
C PHE A 96 7.48 2.24 -10.48
N ILE A 97 6.18 2.51 -10.27
CA ILE A 97 5.53 3.72 -10.76
C ILE A 97 4.67 4.33 -9.63
N ARG A 98 4.48 5.64 -9.67
CA ARG A 98 3.50 6.34 -8.83
C ARG A 98 2.28 6.71 -9.68
N VAL A 99 1.12 6.29 -9.24
CA VAL A 99 -0.15 6.66 -9.84
C VAL A 99 -0.76 7.77 -9.00
N THR A 100 -0.80 8.99 -9.55
CA THR A 100 -1.39 10.15 -8.87
C THR A 100 -2.79 10.48 -9.36
N GLY A 101 -3.26 9.87 -10.46
CA GLY A 101 -4.58 10.14 -11.04
C GLY A 101 -5.76 9.66 -10.20
N THR A 102 -5.52 8.76 -9.26
CA THR A 102 -6.53 8.15 -8.39
C THR A 102 -5.91 7.71 -7.07
N SER A 103 -6.74 7.57 -6.03
CA SER A 103 -6.41 6.90 -4.77
C SER A 103 -7.10 5.53 -4.62
N ASP A 104 -7.86 5.09 -5.61
CA ASP A 104 -8.50 3.76 -5.61
C ASP A 104 -7.48 2.68 -5.99
N VAL A 105 -7.36 1.65 -5.13
CA VAL A 105 -6.33 0.61 -5.28
C VAL A 105 -6.54 -0.25 -6.53
N ALA A 106 -7.78 -0.51 -6.94
CA ALA A 106 -8.07 -1.31 -8.12
C ALA A 106 -7.64 -0.57 -9.40
N PHE A 107 -7.89 0.74 -9.47
CA PHE A 107 -7.42 1.57 -10.58
C PHE A 107 -5.91 1.76 -10.57
N ILE A 108 -5.28 1.90 -9.39
CA ILE A 108 -3.81 1.93 -9.25
C ILE A 108 -3.21 0.64 -9.80
N ALA A 109 -3.74 -0.53 -9.42
CA ALA A 109 -3.27 -1.83 -9.86
C ALA A 109 -3.50 -2.06 -11.37
N HIS A 110 -4.65 -1.62 -11.89
CA HIS A 110 -4.92 -1.70 -13.32
C HIS A 110 -3.96 -0.84 -14.15
N GLU A 111 -3.63 0.37 -13.69
CA GLU A 111 -2.58 1.17 -14.32
C GLU A 111 -1.23 0.45 -14.25
N ALA A 112 -0.85 -0.14 -13.12
CA ALA A 112 0.38 -0.95 -13.02
C ALA A 112 0.42 -2.04 -14.10
N ALA A 113 -0.66 -2.80 -14.24
CA ALA A 113 -0.77 -3.87 -15.23
C ALA A 113 -0.64 -3.37 -16.67
N LYS A 114 -1.21 -2.21 -17.00
CA LYS A 114 -1.07 -1.60 -18.34
C LYS A 114 0.34 -1.11 -18.65
N TYR A 115 1.09 -0.74 -17.61
CA TYR A 115 2.48 -0.31 -17.76
C TYR A 115 3.48 -1.46 -17.68
N SER A 116 3.05 -2.66 -17.31
CA SER A 116 3.86 -3.88 -17.29
C SER A 116 3.89 -4.55 -18.65
N GLY A 117 5.07 -4.96 -19.10
CA GLY A 117 5.23 -5.72 -20.35
C GLY A 117 4.61 -7.12 -20.26
N SER A 118 4.61 -7.76 -19.08
CA SER A 118 3.88 -9.01 -18.85
C SER A 118 2.36 -8.81 -18.81
N GLY A 119 1.91 -7.58 -18.57
CA GLY A 119 0.50 -7.28 -18.35
C GLY A 119 0.00 -7.56 -16.94
N ILE A 120 0.89 -7.86 -15.99
CA ILE A 120 0.58 -8.07 -14.57
C ILE A 120 1.18 -6.94 -13.75
N GLY A 121 0.38 -6.41 -12.83
CA GLY A 121 0.80 -5.34 -11.93
C GLY A 121 0.24 -5.49 -10.53
N ILE A 122 0.94 -4.90 -9.58
CA ILE A 122 0.51 -4.77 -8.19
C ILE A 122 0.20 -3.30 -7.93
N GLY A 123 -0.95 -3.00 -7.34
CA GLY A 123 -1.28 -1.67 -6.83
C GLY A 123 -1.35 -1.68 -5.32
N ILE A 124 -0.81 -0.66 -4.67
CA ILE A 124 -0.86 -0.51 -3.22
C ILE A 124 -1.17 0.93 -2.80
N GLN A 125 -2.07 1.07 -1.84
CA GLN A 125 -2.36 2.33 -1.13
C GLN A 125 -1.44 2.50 0.08
N SER A 126 -1.26 3.73 0.53
CA SER A 126 -0.44 4.04 1.72
C SER A 126 -0.90 3.29 2.98
N LYS A 127 -2.19 3.07 3.17
CA LYS A 127 -2.68 2.28 4.32
C LYS A 127 -2.35 0.79 4.25
N GLY A 128 -1.85 0.27 3.10
CA GLY A 128 -1.43 -1.12 2.90
C GLY A 128 -2.39 -1.98 2.07
N THR A 129 -3.60 -1.51 1.75
CA THR A 129 -4.52 -2.24 0.86
C THR A 129 -3.86 -2.49 -0.49
N THR A 130 -3.87 -3.74 -0.94
CA THR A 130 -3.11 -4.19 -2.12
C THR A 130 -3.99 -4.99 -3.08
N VAL A 131 -3.69 -4.93 -4.38
CA VAL A 131 -4.39 -5.67 -5.45
C VAL A 131 -3.36 -6.18 -6.45
N ILE A 132 -3.51 -7.44 -6.90
CA ILE A 132 -2.86 -7.97 -8.11
C ILE A 132 -3.85 -7.85 -9.26
N HIS A 133 -3.45 -7.24 -10.34
CA HIS A 133 -4.31 -6.97 -11.50
C HIS A 133 -3.67 -7.43 -12.81
N GLN A 134 -4.51 -7.69 -13.82
CA GLN A 134 -4.12 -7.99 -15.19
C GLN A 134 -4.69 -6.93 -16.13
N LYS A 135 -3.91 -6.53 -17.14
CA LYS A 135 -4.24 -5.43 -18.07
C LYS A 135 -5.56 -5.62 -18.84
N ASP A 136 -5.92 -6.88 -19.14
CA ASP A 136 -7.07 -7.23 -19.97
C ASP A 136 -8.38 -7.33 -19.15
N LEU A 137 -8.30 -7.22 -17.82
CA LEU A 137 -9.47 -7.16 -16.96
C LEU A 137 -9.99 -5.73 -16.84
N VAL A 138 -11.30 -5.58 -16.62
CA VAL A 138 -11.84 -4.24 -16.27
C VAL A 138 -11.36 -3.80 -14.89
N PRO A 139 -11.24 -2.50 -14.60
CA PRO A 139 -10.56 -2.00 -13.38
C PRO A 139 -11.05 -2.57 -12.05
N LEU A 140 -12.32 -2.96 -11.94
CA LEU A 140 -12.88 -3.54 -10.71
C LEU A 140 -12.84 -5.06 -10.66
N SER A 141 -12.36 -5.72 -11.72
CA SER A 141 -12.11 -7.17 -11.76
C SER A 141 -10.62 -7.40 -11.60
N ASN A 142 -10.21 -8.01 -10.51
CA ASN A 142 -8.80 -8.24 -10.17
C ASN A 142 -8.49 -9.73 -10.07
N LEU A 143 -7.21 -10.10 -10.08
CA LEU A 143 -6.75 -11.46 -9.83
C LEU A 143 -6.83 -11.79 -8.34
N GLU A 144 -6.28 -10.92 -7.51
CA GLU A 144 -6.35 -11.05 -6.05
C GLU A 144 -6.53 -9.67 -5.40
N LEU A 145 -7.35 -9.60 -4.34
CA LEU A 145 -7.61 -8.40 -3.56
C LEU A 145 -7.29 -8.65 -2.09
N PHE A 146 -6.53 -7.75 -1.48
CA PHE A 146 -6.12 -7.76 -0.07
C PHE A 146 -6.69 -6.53 0.67
N PRO A 147 -8.00 -6.56 1.01
CA PRO A 147 -8.71 -5.36 1.49
C PRO A 147 -8.46 -5.08 2.97
N GLN A 148 -8.12 -6.10 3.76
CA GLN A 148 -7.92 -5.98 5.20
C GLN A 148 -6.45 -5.66 5.52
N ALA A 149 -6.02 -4.45 5.14
CA ALA A 149 -4.65 -3.97 5.36
C ALA A 149 -4.12 -4.19 6.80
N PRO A 150 -4.94 -4.07 7.88
CA PRO A 150 -4.46 -4.35 9.24
C PRO A 150 -3.97 -5.78 9.49
N LEU A 151 -4.34 -6.73 8.64
CA LEU A 151 -3.99 -8.15 8.79
C LEU A 151 -2.88 -8.60 7.85
N LEU A 152 -2.32 -7.69 7.04
CA LEU A 152 -1.25 -8.02 6.12
C LEU A 152 0.10 -7.98 6.83
N THR A 153 0.80 -9.11 6.79
CA THR A 153 2.14 -9.28 7.37
C THR A 153 3.24 -9.18 6.31
N HIS A 154 4.49 -9.15 6.72
CA HIS A 154 5.65 -9.21 5.82
C HIS A 154 5.56 -10.44 4.89
N GLU A 155 5.22 -11.61 5.45
CA GLU A 155 5.07 -12.87 4.69
C GLU A 155 3.95 -12.75 3.65
N THR A 156 2.85 -12.06 4.00
CA THR A 156 1.75 -11.84 3.07
C THR A 156 2.20 -10.95 1.90
N TYR A 157 2.91 -9.86 2.16
CA TYR A 157 3.45 -9.00 1.10
C TYR A 157 4.43 -9.75 0.19
N ARG A 158 5.28 -10.61 0.76
CA ARG A 158 6.19 -11.48 -0.02
C ARG A 158 5.43 -12.47 -0.89
N ALA A 159 4.39 -13.11 -0.36
CA ALA A 159 3.53 -14.02 -1.10
C ALA A 159 2.75 -13.30 -2.22
N ILE A 160 2.31 -12.06 -2.02
CA ILE A 160 1.70 -11.22 -3.06
C ILE A 160 2.70 -11.02 -4.23
N GLY A 161 3.95 -10.68 -3.93
CA GLY A 161 4.99 -10.57 -4.94
C GLY A 161 5.19 -11.86 -5.74
N LYS A 162 5.28 -13.01 -5.06
CA LYS A 162 5.39 -14.34 -5.69
C LYS A 162 4.23 -14.66 -6.61
N ASN A 163 2.98 -14.45 -6.14
CA ASN A 163 1.81 -14.75 -6.96
C ASN A 163 1.72 -13.82 -8.18
N ALA A 164 2.03 -12.54 -8.03
CA ALA A 164 2.09 -11.63 -9.18
C ALA A 164 3.10 -12.09 -10.23
N ALA A 165 4.27 -12.55 -9.80
CA ALA A 165 5.29 -13.11 -10.71
C ALA A 165 4.82 -14.40 -11.39
N LYS A 166 4.14 -15.29 -10.68
CA LYS A 166 3.56 -16.51 -11.25
C LYS A 166 2.48 -16.20 -12.30
N TYR A 167 1.60 -15.26 -12.01
CA TYR A 167 0.63 -14.78 -13.02
C TYR A 167 1.34 -14.19 -14.25
N ALA A 168 2.43 -13.45 -14.07
CA ALA A 168 3.22 -12.90 -15.17
C ALA A 168 3.86 -13.99 -16.04
N LYS A 169 4.19 -15.14 -15.47
CA LYS A 169 4.65 -16.33 -16.19
C LYS A 169 3.52 -17.13 -16.86
N GLY A 170 2.27 -16.71 -16.71
CA GLY A 170 1.09 -17.41 -17.21
C GLY A 170 0.65 -18.61 -16.36
N GLU A 171 1.14 -18.70 -15.13
CA GLU A 171 0.73 -19.73 -14.17
C GLU A 171 -0.60 -19.34 -13.50
N SER A 172 -1.25 -20.32 -12.88
CA SER A 172 -2.45 -20.13 -12.05
C SER A 172 -2.14 -20.56 -10.61
N PRO A 173 -1.48 -19.70 -9.81
CA PRO A 173 -1.15 -20.04 -8.44
C PRO A 173 -2.40 -20.13 -7.56
N ASN A 174 -2.29 -20.87 -6.46
CA ASN A 174 -3.30 -20.76 -5.41
C ASN A 174 -3.29 -19.33 -4.86
N PRO A 175 -4.48 -18.74 -4.56
CA PRO A 175 -4.57 -17.43 -3.95
C PRO A 175 -3.73 -17.33 -2.67
N VAL A 176 -3.14 -16.17 -2.42
CA VAL A 176 -2.37 -15.93 -1.20
C VAL A 176 -3.29 -16.11 0.01
N PRO A 177 -2.95 -16.97 0.97
CA PRO A 177 -3.72 -17.13 2.19
C PRO A 177 -3.78 -15.81 2.97
N THR A 178 -4.97 -15.37 3.32
CA THR A 178 -5.19 -14.17 4.11
C THR A 178 -5.97 -14.50 5.37
N MET A 179 -5.63 -13.79 6.46
CA MET A 179 -6.45 -13.81 7.65
C MET A 179 -7.71 -12.98 7.41
N ASN A 180 -8.83 -13.43 7.97
CA ASN A 180 -10.08 -12.68 7.97
C ASN A 180 -10.52 -12.49 9.42
N ASP A 181 -10.52 -11.24 9.88
CA ASP A 181 -11.02 -10.87 11.20
C ASP A 181 -12.15 -9.85 11.03
N GLN A 182 -13.35 -10.25 11.44
CA GLN A 182 -14.54 -9.40 11.38
C GLN A 182 -14.39 -8.15 12.27
N MET A 183 -13.57 -8.20 13.32
CA MET A 183 -13.32 -7.09 14.22
C MET A 183 -12.26 -6.11 13.69
N ALA A 184 -11.44 -6.50 12.73
CA ALA A 184 -10.46 -5.59 12.13
C ALA A 184 -11.13 -4.39 11.46
N ARG A 185 -12.26 -4.58 10.78
CA ARG A 185 -12.99 -3.48 10.13
C ARG A 185 -13.53 -2.46 11.14
N PRO A 186 -14.31 -2.81 12.16
CA PRO A 186 -14.76 -1.84 13.17
C PRO A 186 -13.60 -1.14 13.88
N LYS A 187 -12.58 -1.90 14.30
CA LYS A 187 -11.42 -1.38 15.03
C LYS A 187 -10.64 -0.32 14.25
N TYR A 188 -10.46 -0.52 12.96
CA TYR A 188 -9.62 0.35 12.12
C TYR A 188 -10.42 1.25 11.17
N GLN A 189 -11.75 1.28 11.24
CA GLN A 189 -12.59 2.00 10.28
C GLN A 189 -12.28 3.50 10.23
N ALA A 190 -12.21 4.15 11.38
CA ALA A 190 -11.92 5.59 11.47
C ALA A 190 -10.51 5.90 10.97
N THR A 191 -9.50 5.13 11.41
CA THR A 191 -8.10 5.30 10.97
C THR A 191 -7.97 5.07 9.47
N SER A 192 -8.61 4.03 8.93
CA SER A 192 -8.60 3.74 7.49
C SER A 192 -9.21 4.88 6.68
N ALA A 193 -10.31 5.46 7.15
CA ALA A 193 -10.95 6.62 6.50
C ALA A 193 -10.01 7.84 6.50
N LEU A 194 -9.39 8.15 7.63
CA LEU A 194 -8.45 9.27 7.74
C LEU A 194 -7.22 9.10 6.85
N LEU A 195 -6.64 7.91 6.81
CA LEU A 195 -5.48 7.62 5.93
C LEU A 195 -5.87 7.73 4.46
N HIS A 196 -7.07 7.25 4.09
CA HIS A 196 -7.57 7.38 2.73
C HIS A 196 -7.83 8.84 2.33
N ILE A 197 -8.40 9.64 3.22
CA ILE A 197 -8.58 11.09 3.01
C ILE A 197 -7.22 11.76 2.79
N LYS A 198 -6.23 11.47 3.65
CA LYS A 198 -4.87 12.00 3.49
C LYS A 198 -4.25 11.61 2.14
N GLU A 199 -4.42 10.38 1.69
CA GLU A 199 -3.92 9.95 0.39
C GLU A 199 -4.64 10.67 -0.77
N THR A 200 -5.96 10.83 -0.67
CA THR A 200 -6.80 11.48 -1.69
C THR A 200 -6.46 12.96 -1.88
N GLN A 201 -5.93 13.64 -0.86
CA GLN A 201 -5.46 15.02 -0.98
C GLN A 201 -4.36 15.22 -2.02
N TYR A 202 -3.60 14.16 -2.32
CA TYR A 202 -2.52 14.18 -3.29
C TYR A 202 -2.92 13.67 -4.68
N VAL A 203 -4.20 13.38 -4.91
CA VAL A 203 -4.72 12.99 -6.21
C VAL A 203 -4.70 14.18 -7.17
N LYS A 204 -4.09 13.98 -8.33
CA LYS A 204 -4.03 14.93 -9.44
C LYS A 204 -4.70 14.28 -10.65
N LYS A 205 -5.94 14.65 -10.91
CA LYS A 205 -6.72 14.09 -12.03
C LYS A 205 -6.00 14.31 -13.37
N HIS A 206 -6.19 13.37 -14.29
CA HIS A 206 -5.65 13.41 -15.65
C HIS A 206 -4.13 13.46 -15.76
N THR A 207 -3.40 12.99 -14.74
CA THR A 207 -1.94 12.86 -14.79
C THR A 207 -1.52 11.46 -15.23
N LYS A 208 -0.44 11.38 -15.99
CA LYS A 208 0.21 10.10 -16.30
C LYS A 208 0.99 9.63 -15.08
N PRO A 209 1.14 8.30 -14.90
CA PRO A 209 2.02 7.75 -13.88
C PRO A 209 3.46 8.24 -14.03
N THR A 210 4.17 8.31 -12.90
CA THR A 210 5.57 8.72 -12.83
C THR A 210 6.43 7.48 -12.53
N SER A 211 7.53 7.33 -13.26
CA SER A 211 8.52 6.28 -13.01
C SER A 211 9.30 6.57 -11.75
N LEU A 212 9.55 5.53 -10.95
CA LEU A 212 10.18 5.63 -9.64
C LEU A 212 11.44 4.76 -9.58
N LYS A 213 12.44 5.23 -8.84
CA LYS A 213 13.62 4.47 -8.43
C LYS A 213 13.64 4.37 -6.91
N LEU A 214 13.83 3.17 -6.38
CA LEU A 214 14.01 2.96 -4.94
C LEU A 214 15.37 3.54 -4.51
N LYS A 215 15.37 4.26 -3.37
CA LYS A 215 16.58 4.85 -2.79
C LYS A 215 17.28 3.90 -1.83
#